data_f255169e139ddae765d966ae4af3bcad
#
_entry.id   f255169e139ddae765d966ae4af3bcad
#
_cell.length_a   1.000
_cell.length_b   1.000
_cell.length_c   1.000
_cell.angle_alpha   90.00
_cell.angle_beta   90.00
_cell.angle_gamma   90.00
#
_symmetry.space_group_name_H-M   'P 1'
#
loop_
_entity.id
_entity.type
_entity.pdbx_description
1 polymer ?
#
loop_
_entity_poly.entity_id
_entity_poly.type
_entity_poly.pdbx_seq_one_letter_code
_entity_poly.pdbx_strand_id
1 'polypeptide(L)'
;TRRSSDLMSVPGRDISGTYTVQPCDNAKEYQYLEVTMTDHEKSIRSELRQSDAAKGTVLADKYRSTENAVQAWLNQPIGHLSRAILPEEKVKMALYGSPIADFLNRIQLHFSGAMLSSVGLANEIAGFRSEVSTRDIIATYPYPNTLVVCEITGKQLKTVMERSAEYFAYDKDGNVCVSDSFLIPKVEHYNYDYYMGVDFKINPENPIGSRIEGVSKDGKPVLDDDKFTICLNNYRYSGAGGYDVYTECPLVKEINVEMVELIMDYFHEYPYI
;
A
#
# COMPACT_ATOMS: atom_id res chain seq x y z
N THR A 1 -8.29 -8.52 -9.41
CA THR A 1 -7.28 -9.58 -9.23
C THR A 1 -6.54 -9.34 -7.93
N ARG A 2 -6.58 -10.29 -6.99
CA ARG A 2 -5.78 -10.20 -5.76
C ARG A 2 -4.30 -10.25 -6.13
N ARG A 3 -3.50 -9.38 -5.55
CA ARG A 3 -2.05 -9.35 -5.73
C ARG A 3 -1.39 -10.53 -5.01
N SER A 4 -0.28 -11.03 -5.53
CA SER A 4 0.43 -12.15 -4.91
C SER A 4 0.89 -11.86 -3.48
N SER A 5 1.22 -10.60 -3.16
CA SER A 5 1.58 -10.15 -1.81
C SER A 5 0.44 -10.19 -0.79
N ASP A 6 -0.80 -10.35 -1.25
CA ASP A 6 -2.00 -10.36 -0.41
C ASP A 6 -2.55 -11.77 -0.18
N LEU A 7 -1.88 -12.79 -0.67
CA LEU A 7 -2.36 -14.16 -0.59
C LEU A 7 -2.13 -14.73 0.83
N MET A 8 -3.23 -15.14 1.45
CA MET A 8 -3.19 -15.95 2.68
C MET A 8 -3.29 -17.42 2.33
N SER A 9 -2.64 -18.26 3.14
CA SER A 9 -2.81 -19.71 3.03
C SER A 9 -4.25 -20.12 3.22
N VAL A 10 -4.78 -20.88 2.27
CA VAL A 10 -6.09 -21.55 2.39
C VAL A 10 -5.84 -23.05 2.34
N PRO A 11 -5.94 -23.74 3.48
CA PRO A 11 -5.90 -25.20 3.48
C PRO A 11 -7.05 -25.74 2.64
N GLY A 12 -6.89 -26.95 2.10
CA GLY A 12 -7.87 -27.53 1.20
C GLY A 12 -9.28 -27.59 1.79
N ARG A 13 -10.23 -27.01 1.08
CA ARG A 13 -11.65 -27.04 1.42
C ARG A 13 -12.52 -27.05 0.18
N ASP A 14 -13.70 -27.62 0.29
CA ASP A 14 -14.74 -27.48 -0.75
C ASP A 14 -15.42 -26.11 -0.67
N ILE A 15 -15.53 -25.44 -1.80
CA ILE A 15 -16.28 -24.20 -1.95
C ILE A 15 -17.24 -24.40 -3.12
N SER A 16 -18.51 -24.57 -2.83
CA SER A 16 -19.57 -24.76 -3.82
C SER A 16 -19.29 -25.85 -4.83
N GLY A 17 -18.81 -27.02 -4.37
CA GLY A 17 -18.48 -28.18 -5.21
C GLY A 17 -17.10 -28.12 -5.89
N THR A 18 -16.30 -27.10 -5.56
CA THR A 18 -14.93 -26.97 -6.05
C THR A 18 -13.93 -27.08 -4.90
N TYR A 19 -13.05 -28.08 -4.95
CA TYR A 19 -11.97 -28.20 -3.97
C TYR A 19 -10.93 -27.11 -4.21
N THR A 20 -10.80 -26.22 -3.24
CA THR A 20 -10.01 -24.98 -3.35
C THR A 20 -8.83 -25.02 -2.38
N VAL A 21 -7.65 -24.66 -2.87
CA VAL A 21 -6.41 -24.52 -2.11
C VAL A 21 -5.69 -23.24 -2.53
N GLN A 22 -4.94 -22.64 -1.62
CA GLN A 22 -4.09 -21.50 -1.91
C GLN A 22 -2.88 -21.49 -0.97
N PRO A 23 -1.64 -21.60 -1.46
CA PRO A 23 -0.46 -21.32 -0.64
C PRO A 23 -0.32 -19.82 -0.40
N CYS A 24 0.49 -19.43 0.59
CA CYS A 24 0.82 -18.01 0.81
C CYS A 24 1.72 -17.44 -0.30
N ASP A 25 2.01 -16.16 -0.20
CA ASP A 25 2.84 -15.41 -1.13
C ASP A 25 4.34 -15.79 -1.07
N ASN A 26 5.11 -15.26 -2.03
CA ASN A 26 6.57 -15.33 -2.08
C ASN A 26 7.16 -16.75 -2.04
N ALA A 27 6.40 -17.77 -2.49
CA ALA A 27 6.82 -19.17 -2.49
C ALA A 27 7.33 -19.69 -1.13
N LYS A 28 6.86 -19.11 -0.01
CA LYS A 28 7.17 -19.58 1.35
C LYS A 28 6.59 -20.96 1.60
N GLU A 29 5.49 -21.26 0.92
CA GLU A 29 4.73 -22.50 1.04
C GLU A 29 4.33 -23.01 -0.34
N TYR A 30 4.07 -24.30 -0.43
CA TYR A 30 3.42 -24.89 -1.58
C TYR A 30 2.35 -25.90 -1.13
N GLN A 31 1.37 -26.10 -1.99
CA GLN A 31 0.29 -27.04 -1.74
C GLN A 31 0.58 -28.35 -2.46
N TYR A 32 0.69 -29.44 -1.70
CA TYR A 32 0.71 -30.79 -2.23
C TYR A 32 -0.72 -31.29 -2.37
N LEU A 33 -1.08 -31.77 -3.56
CA LEU A 33 -2.41 -32.32 -3.85
C LEU A 33 -2.25 -33.77 -4.32
N GLU A 34 -2.99 -34.66 -3.69
CA GLU A 34 -3.16 -36.05 -4.09
C GLU A 34 -4.62 -36.26 -4.52
N VAL A 35 -4.80 -36.68 -5.77
CA VAL A 35 -6.12 -36.96 -6.34
C VAL A 35 -6.19 -38.43 -6.67
N THR A 36 -7.05 -39.16 -5.97
CA THR A 36 -7.33 -40.56 -6.24
C THR A 36 -8.65 -40.66 -6.98
N MET A 37 -8.62 -41.35 -8.13
CA MET A 37 -9.79 -41.61 -8.97
C MET A 37 -9.97 -43.09 -9.13
N THR A 38 -11.19 -43.55 -8.86
CA THR A 38 -11.65 -44.89 -9.17
C THR A 38 -12.86 -44.81 -10.11
N ASP A 39 -13.35 -45.92 -10.62
CA ASP A 39 -14.49 -45.93 -11.54
C ASP A 39 -15.77 -45.36 -10.93
N HIS A 40 -15.83 -45.23 -9.60
CA HIS A 40 -17.02 -44.82 -8.86
C HIS A 40 -16.79 -43.66 -7.89
N GLU A 41 -15.54 -43.25 -7.65
CA GLU A 41 -15.25 -42.26 -6.61
C GLU A 41 -14.01 -41.40 -6.96
N LYS A 42 -14.08 -40.13 -6.59
CA LYS A 42 -12.96 -39.20 -6.63
C LYS A 42 -12.70 -38.69 -5.22
N SER A 43 -11.51 -38.89 -4.71
CA SER A 43 -11.06 -38.29 -3.46
C SER A 43 -9.90 -37.32 -3.68
N ILE A 44 -9.90 -36.22 -2.93
CA ILE A 44 -8.84 -35.18 -2.97
C ILE A 44 -8.31 -35.00 -1.56
N ARG A 45 -7.01 -35.14 -1.42
CA ARG A 45 -6.26 -34.80 -0.20
C ARG A 45 -5.30 -33.67 -0.50
N SER A 46 -5.23 -32.68 0.39
CA SER A 46 -4.25 -31.61 0.28
C SER A 46 -3.43 -31.48 1.55
N GLU A 47 -2.20 -31.06 1.40
CA GLU A 47 -1.26 -30.78 2.47
C GLU A 47 -0.50 -29.50 2.16
N LEU A 48 -0.51 -28.53 3.09
CA LEU A 48 0.30 -27.32 3.00
C LEU A 48 1.71 -27.63 3.49
N ARG A 49 2.72 -27.43 2.65
CA ARG A 49 4.12 -27.70 2.96
C ARG A 49 4.94 -26.44 2.89
N GLN A 50 5.87 -26.27 3.82
CA GLN A 50 6.84 -25.18 3.79
C GLN A 50 7.85 -25.41 2.67
N SER A 51 8.22 -24.33 1.97
CA SER A 51 9.28 -24.39 0.97
C SER A 51 10.63 -24.61 1.65
N ASP A 52 11.41 -25.52 1.10
CA ASP A 52 12.80 -25.70 1.53
C ASP A 52 13.64 -24.56 0.97
N ALA A 53 14.49 -23.97 1.81
CA ALA A 53 15.43 -22.91 1.41
C ALA A 53 16.58 -23.44 0.52
N ALA A 54 16.70 -24.76 0.33
CA ALA A 54 17.72 -25.36 -0.54
C ALA A 54 17.46 -24.98 -2.01
N LYS A 55 18.35 -24.16 -2.57
CA LYS A 55 18.30 -23.81 -4.00
C LYS A 55 18.67 -25.02 -4.85
N GLY A 56 17.77 -25.44 -5.73
CA GLY A 56 18.09 -26.43 -6.74
C GLY A 56 19.20 -25.91 -7.67
N THR A 57 20.38 -26.53 -7.63
CA THR A 57 21.57 -26.06 -8.36
C THR A 57 21.32 -25.95 -9.87
N VAL A 58 20.61 -26.92 -10.45
CA VAL A 58 20.31 -26.96 -11.90
C VAL A 58 19.51 -25.73 -12.36
N LEU A 59 18.46 -25.35 -11.62
CA LEU A 59 17.67 -24.16 -11.94
C LEU A 59 18.43 -22.87 -11.65
N ALA A 60 19.16 -22.82 -10.54
CA ALA A 60 19.99 -21.67 -10.19
C ALA A 60 21.06 -21.41 -11.26
N ASP A 61 21.71 -22.47 -11.78
CA ASP A 61 22.71 -22.34 -12.84
C ASP A 61 22.07 -21.88 -14.16
N LYS A 62 20.91 -22.44 -14.52
CA LYS A 62 20.17 -22.07 -15.73
C LYS A 62 19.79 -20.59 -15.77
N TYR A 63 19.36 -20.03 -14.63
CA TYR A 63 18.88 -18.66 -14.54
C TYR A 63 19.91 -17.66 -14.00
N ARG A 64 21.15 -18.09 -13.73
CA ARG A 64 22.19 -17.26 -13.12
C ARG A 64 22.45 -15.95 -13.88
N SER A 65 22.50 -16.00 -15.22
CA SER A 65 22.72 -14.80 -16.03
C SER A 65 21.57 -13.80 -15.93
N THR A 66 20.33 -14.31 -15.96
CA THR A 66 19.13 -13.49 -15.78
C THR A 66 19.09 -12.87 -14.37
N GLU A 67 19.35 -13.68 -13.35
CA GLU A 67 19.43 -13.21 -11.97
C GLU A 67 20.46 -12.12 -11.81
N ASN A 68 21.68 -12.30 -12.33
CA ASN A 68 22.73 -11.29 -12.27
C ASN A 68 22.32 -9.99 -13.00
N ALA A 69 21.66 -10.09 -14.15
CA ALA A 69 21.18 -8.91 -14.88
C ALA A 69 20.09 -8.15 -14.08
N VAL A 70 19.14 -8.88 -13.48
CA VAL A 70 18.11 -8.29 -12.61
C VAL A 70 18.73 -7.62 -11.38
N GLN A 71 19.69 -8.29 -10.72
CA GLN A 71 20.38 -7.71 -9.56
C GLN A 71 21.18 -6.46 -9.94
N ALA A 72 21.83 -6.46 -11.08
CA ALA A 72 22.56 -5.29 -11.59
C ALA A 72 21.60 -4.12 -11.85
N TRP A 73 20.44 -4.37 -12.49
CA TRP A 73 19.40 -3.37 -12.73
C TRP A 73 18.80 -2.82 -11.43
N LEU A 74 18.47 -3.69 -10.49
CA LEU A 74 17.94 -3.27 -9.19
C LEU A 74 18.91 -2.40 -8.40
N ASN A 75 20.21 -2.60 -8.57
CA ASN A 75 21.25 -1.85 -7.86
C ASN A 75 21.69 -0.58 -8.61
N GLN A 76 21.10 -0.25 -9.76
CA GLN A 76 21.39 1.00 -10.44
C GLN A 76 21.04 2.20 -9.56
N PRO A 77 21.98 3.15 -9.37
CA PRO A 77 21.68 4.40 -8.69
C PRO A 77 20.72 5.22 -9.55
N ILE A 78 19.67 5.75 -8.94
CA ILE A 78 18.66 6.59 -9.59
C ILE A 78 18.76 8.05 -9.14
N GLY A 79 19.10 8.29 -7.87
CA GLY A 79 19.19 9.63 -7.33
C GLY A 79 19.82 9.66 -5.94
N HIS A 80 19.92 10.88 -5.40
CA HIS A 80 20.54 11.12 -4.10
C HIS A 80 19.63 11.97 -3.21
N LEU A 81 19.45 11.53 -1.97
CA LEU A 81 18.78 12.30 -0.92
C LEU A 81 19.83 12.85 0.05
N SER A 82 19.68 14.09 0.48
CA SER A 82 20.56 14.72 1.48
C SER A 82 20.62 13.95 2.79
N ARG A 83 19.56 13.18 3.09
CA ARG A 83 19.49 12.20 4.19
C ARG A 83 18.60 11.02 3.82
N ALA A 84 18.87 9.86 4.39
CA ALA A 84 18.01 8.69 4.24
C ALA A 84 16.61 8.96 4.85
N ILE A 85 15.57 8.44 4.21
CA ILE A 85 14.18 8.47 4.67
C ILE A 85 13.78 7.04 4.96
N LEU A 86 13.94 6.61 6.20
CA LEU A 86 13.70 5.23 6.62
C LEU A 86 12.36 5.11 7.36
N PRO A 87 11.72 3.93 7.32
CA PRO A 87 10.49 3.69 8.05
C PRO A 87 10.72 3.70 9.57
N GLU A 88 9.73 4.20 10.29
CA GLU A 88 9.64 4.12 11.73
C GLU A 88 8.51 3.16 12.13
N GLU A 89 8.23 3.09 13.42
CA GLU A 89 7.11 2.30 13.96
C GLU A 89 5.77 2.82 13.36
N LYS A 90 4.89 1.89 12.99
CA LYS A 90 3.66 2.16 12.20
C LYS A 90 2.72 3.16 12.87
N VAL A 91 2.44 2.98 14.17
CA VAL A 91 1.54 3.88 14.91
C VAL A 91 2.16 5.27 15.02
N LYS A 92 3.47 5.35 15.24
CA LYS A 92 4.20 6.60 15.32
C LYS A 92 4.14 7.36 13.99
N MET A 93 4.38 6.67 12.86
CA MET A 93 4.25 7.30 11.54
C MET A 93 2.82 7.78 11.28
N ALA A 94 1.83 6.98 11.66
CA ALA A 94 0.42 7.34 11.46
C ALA A 94 -0.01 8.56 12.29
N LEU A 95 0.47 8.67 13.54
CA LEU A 95 0.11 9.78 14.43
C LEU A 95 0.86 11.09 14.13
N TYR A 96 2.15 10.98 13.81
CA TYR A 96 3.03 12.15 13.74
C TYR A 96 3.52 12.48 12.33
N GLY A 97 3.05 11.71 11.33
CA GLY A 97 3.47 11.85 9.93
C GLY A 97 4.64 10.92 9.57
N SER A 98 4.80 10.71 8.27
CA SER A 98 5.83 9.86 7.70
C SER A 98 6.59 10.61 6.60
N PRO A 99 7.89 10.84 6.75
CA PRO A 99 8.69 11.45 5.69
C PRO A 99 8.64 10.68 4.36
N ILE A 100 8.42 9.34 4.41
CA ILE A 100 8.21 8.53 3.21
C ILE A 100 6.89 8.90 2.53
N ALA A 101 5.81 8.97 3.29
CA ALA A 101 4.51 9.37 2.76
C ALA A 101 4.51 10.80 2.22
N ASP A 102 5.19 11.72 2.93
CA ASP A 102 5.36 13.11 2.48
C ASP A 102 6.10 13.18 1.16
N PHE A 103 7.17 12.40 1.01
CA PHE A 103 7.94 12.33 -0.23
C PHE A 103 7.08 11.79 -1.39
N LEU A 104 6.35 10.70 -1.18
CA LEU A 104 5.46 10.12 -2.18
C LEU A 104 4.30 11.07 -2.54
N ASN A 105 3.68 11.72 -1.56
CA ASN A 105 2.63 12.71 -1.80
C ASN A 105 3.16 13.90 -2.60
N ARG A 106 4.38 14.38 -2.32
CA ARG A 106 5.02 15.46 -3.10
C ARG A 106 5.19 15.05 -4.56
N ILE A 107 5.61 13.83 -4.84
CA ILE A 107 5.73 13.30 -6.20
C ILE A 107 4.35 13.24 -6.87
N GLN A 108 3.33 12.75 -6.18
CA GLN A 108 1.95 12.75 -6.70
C GLN A 108 1.46 14.17 -7.05
N LEU A 109 1.70 15.15 -6.19
CA LEU A 109 1.33 16.54 -6.45
C LEU A 109 2.10 17.12 -7.63
N HIS A 110 3.40 16.82 -7.75
CA HIS A 110 4.25 17.29 -8.86
C HIS A 110 3.69 16.85 -10.22
N PHE A 111 3.42 15.56 -10.40
CA PHE A 111 2.95 15.03 -11.69
C PHE A 111 1.47 15.25 -11.95
N SER A 112 0.66 15.38 -10.92
CA SER A 112 -0.78 15.56 -11.08
C SER A 112 -1.20 17.01 -11.24
N GLY A 113 -0.54 17.94 -10.54
CA GLY A 113 -0.97 19.32 -10.39
C GLY A 113 -2.21 19.47 -9.51
N ALA A 114 -2.59 18.45 -8.75
CA ALA A 114 -3.73 18.49 -7.85
C ALA A 114 -3.48 19.42 -6.64
N MET A 115 -4.54 19.85 -5.98
CA MET A 115 -4.46 20.68 -4.78
C MET A 115 -4.09 19.87 -3.54
N LEU A 116 -4.51 18.62 -3.49
CA LEU A 116 -4.34 17.67 -2.39
C LEU A 116 -3.80 16.35 -2.92
N SER A 117 -3.20 15.57 -2.02
CA SER A 117 -2.75 14.22 -2.32
C SER A 117 -2.99 13.29 -1.14
N SER A 118 -3.26 12.01 -1.42
CA SER A 118 -3.27 10.96 -0.41
C SER A 118 -2.48 9.73 -0.87
N VAL A 119 -1.77 9.09 0.05
CA VAL A 119 -1.00 7.87 -0.20
C VAL A 119 -1.06 6.91 0.98
N GLY A 120 -1.34 5.64 0.71
CA GLY A 120 -1.16 4.55 1.67
C GLY A 120 0.21 3.90 1.49
N LEU A 121 0.86 3.54 2.59
CA LEU A 121 2.14 2.83 2.59
C LEU A 121 1.92 1.31 2.67
N ALA A 122 2.77 0.52 2.02
CA ALA A 122 2.70 -0.94 2.10
C ALA A 122 2.92 -1.46 3.53
N ASN A 123 2.48 -2.69 3.79
CA ASN A 123 2.69 -3.34 5.09
C ASN A 123 4.17 -3.38 5.46
N GLU A 124 5.02 -3.72 4.50
CA GLU A 124 6.47 -3.69 4.62
C GLU A 124 7.04 -2.71 3.60
N ILE A 125 7.86 -1.79 4.06
CA ILE A 125 8.53 -0.77 3.24
C ILE A 125 9.99 -0.67 3.63
N ALA A 126 10.86 -0.50 2.63
CA ALA A 126 12.30 -0.35 2.85
C ALA A 126 12.70 1.10 3.19
N GLY A 127 11.94 2.07 2.68
CA GLY A 127 12.35 3.48 2.68
C GLY A 127 13.40 3.78 1.61
N PHE A 128 13.96 4.97 1.66
CA PHE A 128 14.96 5.44 0.71
C PHE A 128 16.28 5.73 1.43
N ARG A 129 17.36 5.08 1.00
CA ARG A 129 18.71 5.41 1.46
C ARG A 129 19.17 6.74 0.85
N SER A 130 20.26 7.30 1.33
CA SER A 130 20.83 8.53 0.73
C SER A 130 21.21 8.33 -0.74
N GLU A 131 21.85 7.21 -1.09
CA GLU A 131 22.02 6.75 -2.46
C GLU A 131 20.83 5.88 -2.81
N VAL A 132 19.87 6.45 -3.56
CA VAL A 132 18.63 5.76 -3.95
C VAL A 132 18.88 4.89 -5.17
N SER A 133 18.50 3.62 -5.07
CA SER A 133 18.56 2.66 -6.17
C SER A 133 17.15 2.27 -6.63
N THR A 134 17.06 1.64 -7.82
CA THR A 134 15.82 1.02 -8.31
C THR A 134 15.21 0.08 -7.26
N ARG A 135 16.05 -0.67 -6.54
CA ARG A 135 15.63 -1.56 -5.46
C ARG A 135 14.91 -0.83 -4.34
N ASP A 136 15.43 0.31 -3.90
CA ASP A 136 14.83 1.11 -2.83
C ASP A 136 13.44 1.59 -3.23
N ILE A 137 13.28 2.02 -4.48
CA ILE A 137 11.99 2.47 -5.03
C ILE A 137 10.97 1.33 -5.03
N ILE A 138 11.30 0.19 -5.64
CA ILE A 138 10.39 -0.97 -5.75
C ILE A 138 10.06 -1.56 -4.36
N ALA A 139 11.04 -1.62 -3.45
CA ALA A 139 10.83 -2.14 -2.10
C ALA A 139 10.02 -1.18 -1.20
N THR A 140 9.99 0.11 -1.54
CA THR A 140 9.22 1.12 -0.80
C THR A 140 7.81 1.28 -1.36
N TYR A 141 7.64 1.19 -2.69
CA TYR A 141 6.34 1.23 -3.35
C TYR A 141 6.15 0.00 -4.26
N PRO A 142 5.77 -1.15 -3.71
CA PRO A 142 5.72 -2.41 -4.45
C PRO A 142 4.46 -2.60 -5.31
N TYR A 143 3.62 -1.58 -5.42
CA TYR A 143 2.31 -1.69 -6.07
C TYR A 143 2.32 -1.12 -7.50
N PRO A 144 1.82 -1.86 -8.52
CA PRO A 144 1.65 -1.36 -9.88
C PRO A 144 0.41 -0.46 -9.96
N ASN A 145 0.34 0.58 -9.13
CA ASN A 145 -0.75 1.54 -9.14
C ASN A 145 -0.43 2.70 -10.06
N THR A 146 -1.42 3.12 -10.82
CA THR A 146 -1.44 4.39 -11.53
C THR A 146 -2.11 5.46 -10.67
N LEU A 147 -2.08 6.72 -11.09
CA LEU A 147 -2.68 7.82 -10.35
C LEU A 147 -3.97 8.31 -10.98
N VAL A 148 -4.86 8.79 -10.13
CA VAL A 148 -6.14 9.41 -10.49
C VAL A 148 -6.24 10.75 -9.77
N VAL A 149 -6.75 11.75 -10.46
CA VAL A 149 -7.18 13.02 -9.88
C VAL A 149 -8.70 13.08 -9.95
N CYS A 150 -9.35 13.31 -8.82
CA CYS A 150 -10.79 13.53 -8.76
C CYS A 150 -11.13 14.83 -8.02
N GLU A 151 -12.35 15.34 -8.22
CA GLU A 151 -12.90 16.44 -7.43
C GLU A 151 -13.48 15.88 -6.13
N ILE A 152 -13.16 16.51 -5.00
CA ILE A 152 -13.65 16.12 -3.67
C ILE A 152 -14.18 17.34 -2.94
N THR A 153 -15.33 17.21 -2.27
CA THR A 153 -15.85 18.24 -1.37
C THR A 153 -15.18 18.21 -0.01
N GLY A 154 -15.22 19.31 0.75
CA GLY A 154 -14.67 19.35 2.10
C GLY A 154 -15.32 18.34 3.03
N LYS A 155 -16.63 18.07 2.88
CA LYS A 155 -17.33 17.03 3.61
C LYS A 155 -16.79 15.64 3.27
N GLN A 156 -16.64 15.32 1.99
CA GLN A 156 -16.08 14.05 1.52
C GLN A 156 -14.63 13.87 1.99
N LEU A 157 -13.82 14.93 1.91
CA LEU A 157 -12.43 14.92 2.40
C LEU A 157 -12.38 14.56 3.89
N LYS A 158 -13.17 15.21 4.73
CA LYS A 158 -13.24 14.88 6.16
C LYS A 158 -13.67 13.42 6.38
N THR A 159 -14.62 12.93 5.58
CA THR A 159 -15.09 11.53 5.67
C THR A 159 -13.98 10.53 5.36
N VAL A 160 -13.19 10.72 4.30
CA VAL A 160 -12.08 9.81 3.97
C VAL A 160 -10.92 9.92 4.97
N MET A 161 -10.70 11.10 5.56
CA MET A 161 -9.73 11.29 6.63
C MET A 161 -10.16 10.56 7.91
N GLU A 162 -11.46 10.61 8.26
CA GLU A 162 -12.03 9.84 9.39
C GLU A 162 -11.90 8.34 9.16
N ARG A 163 -12.05 7.84 7.91
CA ARG A 163 -11.77 6.44 7.58
C ARG A 163 -10.32 6.05 7.88
N SER A 164 -9.36 6.93 7.57
CA SER A 164 -7.95 6.72 7.96
C SER A 164 -7.80 6.69 9.48
N ALA A 165 -8.48 7.58 10.20
CA ALA A 165 -8.38 7.69 11.65
C ALA A 165 -9.00 6.50 12.41
N GLU A 166 -9.78 5.63 11.76
CA GLU A 166 -10.21 4.33 12.33
C GLU A 166 -9.03 3.38 12.60
N TYR A 167 -7.86 3.68 12.05
CA TYR A 167 -6.62 2.93 12.25
C TYR A 167 -6.21 2.82 13.72
N PHE A 168 -6.58 3.77 14.53
CA PHE A 168 -6.16 3.85 15.93
C PHE A 168 -7.13 3.16 16.88
N ALA A 169 -6.56 2.43 17.84
CA ALA A 169 -7.24 1.84 18.99
C ALA A 169 -6.38 2.04 20.24
N TYR A 170 -6.84 1.58 21.38
CA TYR A 170 -6.08 1.55 22.63
C TYR A 170 -5.89 0.12 23.08
N ASP A 171 -4.68 -0.20 23.51
CA ASP A 171 -4.37 -1.48 24.15
C ASP A 171 -4.89 -1.52 25.60
N LYS A 172 -4.72 -2.68 26.24
CA LYS A 172 -5.13 -2.89 27.66
C LYS A 172 -4.42 -1.97 28.66
N ASP A 173 -3.28 -1.41 28.27
CA ASP A 173 -2.46 -0.52 29.11
C ASP A 173 -2.74 0.97 28.82
N GLY A 174 -3.67 1.24 27.89
CA GLY A 174 -4.08 2.59 27.49
C GLY A 174 -3.15 3.25 26.48
N ASN A 175 -2.25 2.52 25.83
CA ASN A 175 -1.40 3.06 24.77
C ASN A 175 -2.13 2.99 23.41
N VAL A 176 -1.88 3.97 22.57
CA VAL A 176 -2.39 3.95 21.20
C VAL A 176 -1.75 2.81 20.42
N CYS A 177 -2.58 2.00 19.79
CA CYS A 177 -2.18 0.86 18.96
C CYS A 177 -2.98 0.83 17.64
N VAL A 178 -2.65 -0.12 16.77
CA VAL A 178 -3.42 -0.35 15.53
C VAL A 178 -4.72 -1.07 15.86
N SER A 179 -5.82 -0.61 15.29
CA SER A 179 -7.13 -1.26 15.41
C SER A 179 -7.15 -2.65 14.77
N ASP A 180 -7.81 -3.60 15.42
CA ASP A 180 -8.01 -4.96 14.93
C ASP A 180 -8.66 -4.99 13.53
N SER A 181 -9.45 -3.99 13.18
CA SER A 181 -10.05 -3.87 11.84
C SER A 181 -9.03 -3.73 10.72
N PHE A 182 -7.79 -3.32 11.04
CA PHE A 182 -6.65 -3.26 10.10
C PHE A 182 -5.68 -4.43 10.24
N LEU A 183 -5.92 -5.33 11.18
CA LEU A 183 -5.04 -6.47 11.48
C LEU A 183 -5.69 -7.81 11.21
N ILE A 184 -7.01 -7.91 11.36
CA ILE A 184 -7.78 -9.16 11.31
C ILE A 184 -8.88 -9.06 10.24
N PRO A 185 -9.06 -10.03 9.38
CA PRO A 185 -8.34 -11.33 9.30
C PRO A 185 -6.96 -11.24 8.62
N LYS A 186 -6.54 -10.05 8.18
CA LYS A 186 -5.30 -9.81 7.44
C LYS A 186 -4.73 -8.46 7.80
N VAL A 187 -3.41 -8.35 7.87
CA VAL A 187 -2.72 -7.08 8.11
C VAL A 187 -2.87 -6.17 6.88
N GLU A 188 -3.42 -4.98 7.09
CA GLU A 188 -3.77 -4.02 6.03
C GLU A 188 -3.35 -2.59 6.38
N HIS A 189 -2.11 -2.40 6.85
CA HIS A 189 -1.57 -1.05 7.11
C HIS A 189 -1.68 -0.12 5.90
N TYR A 190 -1.65 -0.68 4.69
CA TYR A 190 -1.82 0.06 3.44
C TYR A 190 -3.20 0.69 3.26
N ASN A 191 -4.15 0.40 4.13
CA ASN A 191 -5.46 1.07 4.16
C ASN A 191 -5.48 2.31 5.06
N TYR A 192 -4.36 2.69 5.67
CA TYR A 192 -4.17 4.00 6.27
C TYR A 192 -3.57 4.96 5.24
N ASP A 193 -4.26 6.06 4.96
CA ASP A 193 -3.79 7.08 4.02
C ASP A 193 -3.21 8.29 4.75
N TYR A 194 -2.08 8.79 4.24
CA TYR A 194 -1.43 10.04 4.63
C TYR A 194 -1.82 11.15 3.65
N TYR A 195 -2.19 12.30 4.14
CA TYR A 195 -2.68 13.42 3.32
C TYR A 195 -1.66 14.55 3.25
N MET A 196 -1.60 15.24 2.09
CA MET A 196 -0.78 16.44 1.88
C MET A 196 -1.60 17.53 1.17
N GLY A 197 -1.25 18.79 1.45
CA GLY A 197 -1.95 19.98 0.93
C GLY A 197 -3.09 20.45 1.82
N VAL A 198 -3.28 19.83 2.97
CA VAL A 198 -4.28 20.18 4.01
C VAL A 198 -3.65 19.98 5.38
N ASP A 199 -3.95 20.87 6.31
CA ASP A 199 -3.55 20.81 7.71
C ASP A 199 -4.69 20.22 8.54
N PHE A 200 -4.37 19.35 9.49
CA PHE A 200 -5.34 18.72 10.40
C PHE A 200 -4.64 18.11 11.61
N LYS A 201 -5.42 17.71 12.60
CA LYS A 201 -4.97 16.92 13.74
C LYS A 201 -5.78 15.64 13.83
N ILE A 202 -5.13 14.56 14.28
CA ILE A 202 -5.81 13.32 14.64
C ILE A 202 -5.86 13.24 16.17
N ASN A 203 -7.05 13.09 16.71
CA ASN A 203 -7.27 12.84 18.13
C ASN A 203 -7.87 11.44 18.32
N PRO A 204 -7.07 10.40 18.60
CA PRO A 204 -7.56 9.05 18.79
C PRO A 204 -8.47 8.87 20.02
N GLU A 205 -8.47 9.80 20.98
CA GLU A 205 -9.34 9.77 22.15
C GLU A 205 -10.81 10.04 21.79
N ASN A 206 -11.05 10.73 20.70
CA ASN A 206 -12.40 10.99 20.21
C ASN A 206 -13.04 9.71 19.65
N PRO A 207 -14.38 9.64 19.67
CA PRO A 207 -15.11 8.56 19.01
C PRO A 207 -14.76 8.46 17.52
N ILE A 208 -14.80 7.24 16.96
CA ILE A 208 -14.69 7.00 15.52
C ILE A 208 -15.69 7.90 14.77
N GLY A 209 -15.25 8.54 13.70
CA GLY A 209 -16.02 9.51 12.93
C GLY A 209 -15.95 10.95 13.46
N SER A 210 -15.14 11.23 14.50
CA SER A 210 -14.94 12.54 15.08
C SER A 210 -13.48 12.74 15.54
N ARG A 211 -12.55 12.02 14.94
CA ARG A 211 -11.12 12.01 15.30
C ARG A 211 -10.31 13.04 14.55
N ILE A 212 -10.83 13.56 13.45
CA ILE A 212 -10.17 14.57 12.63
C ILE A 212 -10.61 15.95 13.08
N GLU A 213 -9.65 16.78 13.50
CA GLU A 213 -9.87 18.11 14.04
C GLU A 213 -9.12 19.18 13.24
N GLY A 214 -9.71 20.39 13.18
CA GLY A 214 -9.03 21.58 12.68
C GLY A 214 -8.63 21.53 11.21
N VAL A 215 -9.42 20.85 10.37
CA VAL A 215 -9.11 20.73 8.94
C VAL A 215 -9.07 22.11 8.29
N SER A 216 -7.90 22.47 7.76
CA SER A 216 -7.69 23.77 7.13
C SER A 216 -6.77 23.64 5.90
N LYS A 217 -6.94 24.56 4.95
CA LYS A 217 -6.08 24.70 3.79
C LYS A 217 -5.63 26.16 3.66
N ASP A 218 -4.31 26.35 3.55
CA ASP A 218 -3.70 27.68 3.44
C ASP A 218 -4.17 28.63 4.58
N GLY A 219 -4.29 28.06 5.80
CA GLY A 219 -4.73 28.77 7.02
C GLY A 219 -6.22 29.08 7.11
N LYS A 220 -7.05 28.60 6.18
CA LYS A 220 -8.51 28.76 6.19
C LYS A 220 -9.19 27.44 6.54
N PRO A 221 -10.20 27.44 7.45
CA PRO A 221 -10.98 26.25 7.72
C PRO A 221 -11.62 25.69 6.44
N VAL A 222 -11.58 24.38 6.27
CA VAL A 222 -12.25 23.68 5.18
C VAL A 222 -13.74 23.54 5.50
N LEU A 223 -14.58 24.16 4.68
CA LEU A 223 -16.04 24.05 4.75
C LEU A 223 -16.53 22.82 3.99
N ASP A 224 -17.71 22.31 4.30
CA ASP A 224 -18.25 21.08 3.73
C ASP A 224 -18.47 21.16 2.21
N ASP A 225 -18.84 22.35 1.70
CA ASP A 225 -19.10 22.58 0.28
C ASP A 225 -17.86 23.07 -0.51
N ASP A 226 -16.72 23.28 0.16
CA ASP A 226 -15.47 23.61 -0.53
C ASP A 226 -15.08 22.49 -1.49
N LYS A 227 -14.51 22.85 -2.63
CA LYS A 227 -14.11 21.89 -3.67
C LYS A 227 -12.62 21.90 -3.87
N PHE A 228 -12.04 20.72 -3.93
CA PHE A 228 -10.61 20.50 -4.17
C PHE A 228 -10.40 19.43 -5.22
N THR A 229 -9.25 19.45 -5.86
CA THR A 229 -8.76 18.28 -6.60
C THR A 229 -7.81 17.50 -5.71
N ILE A 230 -7.98 16.16 -5.65
CA ILE A 230 -7.11 15.27 -4.90
C ILE A 230 -6.51 14.21 -5.82
N CYS A 231 -5.19 14.00 -5.69
CA CYS A 231 -4.47 12.91 -6.34
C CYS A 231 -4.37 11.72 -5.40
N LEU A 232 -4.69 10.54 -5.92
CA LEU A 232 -4.61 9.27 -5.20
C LEU A 232 -4.36 8.14 -6.20
N ASN A 233 -4.07 6.94 -5.72
CA ASN A 233 -3.89 5.80 -6.62
C ASN A 233 -5.24 5.23 -7.10
N ASN A 234 -5.21 4.57 -8.27
CA ASN A 234 -6.39 3.97 -8.90
C ASN A 234 -7.07 2.90 -8.03
N TYR A 235 -6.31 2.19 -7.17
CA TYR A 235 -6.87 1.24 -6.21
C TYR A 235 -7.74 1.95 -5.18
N ARG A 236 -7.28 3.08 -4.64
CA ARG A 236 -8.05 3.86 -3.67
C ARG A 236 -9.28 4.50 -4.32
N TYR A 237 -9.15 5.02 -5.56
CA TYR A 237 -10.26 5.61 -6.30
C TYR A 237 -11.40 4.59 -6.56
N SER A 238 -11.10 3.30 -6.64
CA SER A 238 -12.13 2.26 -6.74
C SER A 238 -12.92 1.98 -5.44
N GLY A 239 -12.70 2.75 -4.37
CA GLY A 239 -13.35 2.56 -3.07
C GLY A 239 -12.66 1.53 -2.18
N ALA A 240 -11.57 0.92 -2.64
CA ALA A 240 -10.91 -0.16 -1.92
C ALA A 240 -10.36 0.30 -0.55
N GLY A 241 -10.45 -0.59 0.44
CA GLY A 241 -10.02 -0.32 1.81
C GLY A 241 -11.05 0.45 2.65
N GLY A 242 -12.33 0.50 2.21
CA GLY A 242 -13.40 1.21 2.91
C GLY A 242 -13.46 2.71 2.58
N TYR A 243 -12.91 3.12 1.43
CA TYR A 243 -12.95 4.50 0.95
C TYR A 243 -14.00 4.71 -0.15
N ASP A 244 -15.19 4.15 0.06
CA ASP A 244 -16.29 4.16 -0.92
C ASP A 244 -16.67 5.55 -1.43
N VAL A 245 -16.46 6.56 -0.61
CA VAL A 245 -16.66 8.00 -0.95
C VAL A 245 -15.95 8.39 -2.23
N TYR A 246 -14.78 7.86 -2.52
CA TYR A 246 -14.04 8.21 -3.75
C TYR A 246 -14.74 7.75 -5.02
N THR A 247 -15.59 6.72 -4.96
CA THR A 247 -16.36 6.24 -6.11
C THR A 247 -17.42 7.24 -6.59
N GLU A 248 -17.80 8.16 -5.72
CA GLU A 248 -18.77 9.24 -6.00
C GLU A 248 -18.08 10.52 -6.45
N CYS A 249 -16.74 10.62 -6.32
CA CYS A 249 -15.96 11.79 -6.67
C CYS A 249 -15.78 11.89 -8.19
N PRO A 250 -16.15 13.01 -8.84
CA PRO A 250 -15.97 13.17 -10.28
C PRO A 250 -14.51 13.03 -10.70
N LEU A 251 -14.26 12.17 -11.68
CA LEU A 251 -12.94 12.02 -12.31
C LEU A 251 -12.55 13.30 -13.03
N VAL A 252 -11.33 13.79 -12.77
CA VAL A 252 -10.74 14.95 -13.43
C VAL A 252 -9.67 14.50 -14.43
N LYS A 253 -8.79 13.57 -14.02
CA LYS A 253 -7.64 13.15 -14.83
C LYS A 253 -7.17 11.75 -14.40
N GLU A 254 -6.76 10.94 -15.36
CA GLU A 254 -5.98 9.72 -15.13
C GLU A 254 -4.54 9.94 -15.59
N ILE A 255 -3.60 9.43 -14.79
CA ILE A 255 -2.18 9.39 -15.13
C ILE A 255 -1.82 7.92 -15.23
N ASN A 256 -1.83 7.39 -16.46
CA ASN A 256 -1.64 5.98 -16.78
C ASN A 256 -0.15 5.58 -16.81
N VAL A 257 0.59 6.07 -15.82
CA VAL A 257 1.99 5.75 -15.53
C VAL A 257 2.02 5.17 -14.12
N GLU A 258 2.76 4.10 -13.89
CA GLU A 258 2.87 3.50 -12.57
C GLU A 258 3.64 4.42 -11.62
N MET A 259 3.24 4.45 -10.35
CA MET A 259 3.88 5.29 -9.33
C MET A 259 5.38 5.02 -9.20
N VAL A 260 5.82 3.79 -9.42
CA VAL A 260 7.25 3.41 -9.44
C VAL A 260 8.00 4.18 -10.53
N GLU A 261 7.43 4.28 -11.73
CA GLU A 261 8.03 5.04 -12.84
C GLU A 261 8.03 6.53 -12.52
N LEU A 262 6.95 7.07 -11.96
CA LEU A 262 6.89 8.48 -11.54
C LEU A 262 7.92 8.82 -10.47
N ILE A 263 8.21 7.89 -9.55
CA ILE A 263 9.29 8.09 -8.57
C ILE A 263 10.66 8.15 -9.27
N MET A 264 10.89 7.27 -10.26
CA MET A 264 12.13 7.27 -11.05
C MET A 264 12.25 8.57 -11.86
N ASP A 265 11.19 9.00 -12.53
CA ASP A 265 11.15 10.24 -13.31
C ASP A 265 11.40 11.45 -12.44
N TYR A 266 10.83 11.48 -11.22
CA TYR A 266 11.09 12.55 -10.26
C TYR A 266 12.57 12.66 -9.89
N PHE A 267 13.28 11.54 -9.69
CA PHE A 267 14.71 11.54 -9.47
C PHE A 267 15.53 11.89 -10.72
N HIS A 268 15.02 11.59 -11.93
CA HIS A 268 15.65 12.06 -13.16
C HIS A 268 15.54 13.58 -13.32
N GLU A 269 14.43 14.19 -12.92
CA GLU A 269 14.25 15.65 -12.91
C GLU A 269 15.07 16.31 -11.79
N TYR A 270 15.12 15.65 -10.62
CA TYR A 270 15.76 16.15 -9.40
C TYR A 270 16.74 15.09 -8.85
N PRO A 271 17.93 14.94 -9.45
CA PRO A 271 18.87 13.88 -9.03
C PRO A 271 19.47 14.06 -7.63
N TYR A 272 19.37 15.27 -7.06
CA TYR A 272 19.82 15.62 -5.72
C TYR A 272 18.71 16.36 -4.96
N ILE A 273 18.22 15.76 -3.89
CA ILE A 273 17.09 16.28 -3.08
C ILE A 273 17.50 16.40 -1.61
#